data_ab33172dccb1c07e7383aa845b47ffd7
#
_entry.id   ab33172dccb1c07e7383aa845b47ffd7
#
_cell.length_a   1.000
_cell.length_b   1.000
_cell.length_c   1.000
_cell.angle_alpha   90.00
_cell.angle_beta   90.00
_cell.angle_gamma   90.00
#
_symmetry.space_group_name_H-M   'P 1'
#
loop_
_entity.id
_entity.type
_entity.pdbx_description
1 polymer ?
#
loop_
_entity_poly.entity_id
_entity_poly.type
_entity_poly.pdbx_seq_one_letter_code
_entity_poly.pdbx_strand_id
1 'polypeptide(L)'
;MNSVQYTLADANRWAEFSGDYNPIHFDLEQARRRGEGLRVHGMRALLDIKQEIARVALGLDESAAYLRCVARLRQPVWCDTLYQLISAGRKASIVHPDSGTASMSCQVSAVQSLVDGDNGESGTLEAVDIIRHGQTFSALQPHAQQWQFLDALLFRYLIHDSALLRQQVLCHYFPENAQASFEAIFTQFPVVQTHQELVFDRRLLASWANPISPEALVINIEPALLINDAPGSALVRIAANTHYQNAFISNAITLKIG
;
A
#
# COMPACT_ATOMS: atom_id res chain seq x y z
N MET A 1 18.61 16.87 -1.14
CA MET A 1 17.65 16.37 -0.15
C MET A 1 16.33 17.06 -0.44
N ASN A 2 15.28 16.30 -0.62
CA ASN A 2 13.94 16.85 -0.84
C ASN A 2 13.19 16.84 0.48
N SER A 3 12.44 17.90 0.76
CA SER A 3 11.55 17.94 1.91
C SER A 3 10.13 17.60 1.47
N VAL A 4 9.40 16.88 2.32
CA VAL A 4 7.99 16.54 2.12
C VAL A 4 7.19 16.93 3.35
N GLN A 5 6.00 17.45 3.13
CA GLN A 5 5.04 17.77 4.18
C GLN A 5 3.67 17.33 3.68
N TYR A 6 2.91 16.70 4.56
CA TYR A 6 1.57 16.22 4.24
C TYR A 6 0.54 17.02 5.02
N THR A 7 -0.59 17.24 4.40
CA THR A 7 -1.69 18.01 4.96
C THR A 7 -2.97 17.17 5.03
N LEU A 8 -3.99 17.69 5.69
CA LEU A 8 -5.33 17.09 5.65
C LEU A 8 -5.87 16.98 4.21
N ALA A 9 -5.48 17.90 3.31
CA ALA A 9 -5.87 17.81 1.90
C ALA A 9 -5.24 16.60 1.19
N ASP A 10 -4.02 16.19 1.58
CA ASP A 10 -3.39 14.96 1.07
C ASP A 10 -4.11 13.72 1.58
N ALA A 11 -4.53 13.72 2.85
CA ALA A 11 -5.33 12.64 3.43
C ALA A 11 -6.67 12.50 2.71
N ASN A 12 -7.39 13.60 2.45
CA ASN A 12 -8.65 13.58 1.73
C ASN A 12 -8.50 13.02 0.30
N ARG A 13 -7.50 13.50 -0.45
CA ARG A 13 -7.25 13.00 -1.82
C ARG A 13 -6.90 11.50 -1.84
N TRP A 14 -6.12 11.04 -0.87
CA TRP A 14 -5.82 9.63 -0.76
C TRP A 14 -7.05 8.81 -0.40
N ALA A 15 -7.86 9.26 0.56
CA ALA A 15 -9.10 8.58 0.95
C ALA A 15 -10.11 8.52 -0.19
N GLU A 16 -10.24 9.57 -1.00
CA GLU A 16 -11.07 9.58 -2.20
C GLU A 16 -10.65 8.49 -3.20
N PHE A 17 -9.35 8.29 -3.37
CA PHE A 17 -8.82 7.22 -4.20
C PHE A 17 -8.97 5.84 -3.54
N SER A 18 -8.50 5.69 -2.30
CA SER A 18 -8.36 4.38 -1.64
C SER A 18 -9.63 3.89 -0.96
N GLY A 19 -10.51 4.81 -0.53
CA GLY A 19 -11.63 4.52 0.36
C GLY A 19 -11.24 4.37 1.83
N ASP A 20 -9.98 4.61 2.19
CA ASP A 20 -9.51 4.54 3.58
C ASP A 20 -9.88 5.81 4.35
N TYR A 21 -11.05 5.81 4.96
CA TYR A 21 -11.56 6.89 5.81
C TYR A 21 -11.33 6.63 7.31
N ASN A 22 -10.27 5.92 7.67
CA ASN A 22 -9.94 5.66 9.07
C ASN A 22 -9.84 6.98 9.87
N PRO A 23 -10.60 7.14 10.97
CA PRO A 23 -10.64 8.36 11.77
C PRO A 23 -9.27 8.85 12.26
N ILE A 24 -8.27 7.97 12.39
CA ILE A 24 -6.91 8.37 12.80
C ILE A 24 -6.27 9.38 11.86
N HIS A 25 -6.78 9.50 10.62
CA HIS A 25 -6.29 10.43 9.60
C HIS A 25 -7.07 11.74 9.57
N PHE A 26 -8.25 11.81 10.23
CA PHE A 26 -9.21 12.90 10.09
C PHE A 26 -9.69 13.48 11.41
N ASP A 27 -9.77 12.68 12.49
CA ASP A 27 -10.33 13.10 13.78
C ASP A 27 -9.27 13.80 14.65
N LEU A 28 -9.20 15.12 14.49
CA LEU A 28 -8.26 15.96 15.25
C LEU A 28 -8.56 15.96 16.76
N GLU A 29 -9.82 15.80 17.15
CA GLU A 29 -10.17 15.74 18.58
C GLU A 29 -9.67 14.45 19.21
N GLN A 30 -9.85 13.32 18.53
CA GLN A 30 -9.33 12.04 18.98
C GLN A 30 -7.80 12.06 19.06
N ALA A 31 -7.13 12.66 18.06
CA ALA A 31 -5.68 12.80 18.04
C ALA A 31 -5.19 13.64 19.25
N ARG A 32 -5.82 14.79 19.50
CA ARG A 32 -5.49 15.67 20.65
C ARG A 32 -5.68 14.99 22.00
N ARG A 33 -6.74 14.18 22.17
CA ARG A 33 -6.97 13.41 23.41
C ARG A 33 -5.83 12.41 23.69
N ARG A 34 -5.13 11.95 22.65
CA ARG A 34 -3.96 11.07 22.74
C ARG A 34 -2.65 11.84 22.86
N GLY A 35 -2.66 13.18 22.80
CA GLY A 35 -1.44 14.00 22.74
C GLY A 35 -0.68 13.86 21.41
N GLU A 36 -1.38 13.49 20.33
CA GLU A 36 -0.83 13.23 19.00
C GLU A 36 -1.37 14.25 17.98
N GLY A 37 -0.72 14.32 16.80
CA GLY A 37 -1.25 14.95 15.60
C GLY A 37 -2.10 13.98 14.76
N LEU A 38 -2.64 14.48 13.64
CA LEU A 38 -3.26 13.61 12.63
C LEU A 38 -2.17 12.79 11.94
N ARG A 39 -2.43 11.51 11.74
CA ARG A 39 -1.50 10.60 11.04
C ARG A 39 -1.74 10.66 9.55
N VAL A 40 -0.68 10.68 8.78
CA VAL A 40 -0.73 10.49 7.32
C VAL A 40 -1.01 9.01 7.02
N HIS A 41 -1.82 8.71 6.02
CA HIS A 41 -1.98 7.34 5.54
C HIS A 41 -0.62 6.76 5.12
N GLY A 42 -0.31 5.57 5.62
CA GLY A 42 0.97 4.92 5.32
C GLY A 42 1.21 4.79 3.83
N MET A 43 0.20 4.36 3.08
CA MET A 43 0.29 4.21 1.62
C MET A 43 0.43 5.55 0.91
N ARG A 44 -0.20 6.65 1.39
CA ARG A 44 0.01 7.99 0.79
C ARG A 44 1.46 8.44 0.92
N ALA A 45 2.05 8.30 2.10
CA ALA A 45 3.45 8.65 2.31
C ALA A 45 4.40 7.74 1.50
N LEU A 46 4.06 6.46 1.34
CA LEU A 46 4.82 5.53 0.51
C LEU A 46 4.83 5.90 -0.97
N LEU A 47 3.83 6.64 -1.51
CA LEU A 47 3.88 7.08 -2.91
C LEU A 47 5.13 7.92 -3.21
N ASP A 48 5.50 8.85 -2.32
CA ASP A 48 6.67 9.70 -2.53
C ASP A 48 7.98 8.89 -2.42
N ILE A 49 8.04 7.94 -1.47
CA ILE A 49 9.16 7.01 -1.38
C ILE A 49 9.27 6.16 -2.65
N LYS A 50 8.14 5.63 -3.14
CA LYS A 50 8.10 4.80 -4.36
C LYS A 50 8.44 5.60 -5.61
N GLN A 51 8.19 6.91 -5.63
CA GLN A 51 8.63 7.77 -6.73
C GLN A 51 10.17 7.86 -6.80
N GLU A 52 10.85 7.91 -5.65
CA GLU A 52 12.32 7.82 -5.63
C GLU A 52 12.81 6.42 -6.02
N ILE A 53 12.14 5.37 -5.56
CA ILE A 53 12.43 3.98 -5.94
C ILE A 53 12.24 3.76 -7.44
N ALA A 54 11.22 4.33 -8.06
CA ALA A 54 10.96 4.22 -9.49
C ALA A 54 12.14 4.73 -10.34
N ARG A 55 12.78 5.83 -9.92
CA ARG A 55 13.97 6.35 -10.60
C ARG A 55 15.16 5.39 -10.53
N VAL A 56 15.35 4.77 -9.35
CA VAL A 56 16.46 3.82 -9.12
C VAL A 56 16.19 2.49 -9.81
N ALA A 57 14.96 2.05 -9.86
CA ALA A 57 14.56 0.77 -10.46
C ALA A 57 14.91 0.65 -11.94
N LEU A 58 14.89 1.77 -12.68
CA LEU A 58 15.29 1.82 -14.09
C LEU A 58 16.76 1.40 -14.33
N GLY A 59 17.64 1.69 -13.35
CA GLY A 59 19.08 1.37 -13.43
C GLY A 59 19.48 0.02 -12.81
N LEU A 60 18.51 -0.80 -12.37
CA LEU A 60 18.82 -2.13 -11.84
C LEU A 60 19.17 -3.11 -12.98
N ASP A 61 19.76 -4.24 -12.59
CA ASP A 61 20.13 -5.35 -13.49
C ASP A 61 18.99 -5.67 -14.47
N GLU A 62 19.24 -5.41 -15.76
CA GLU A 62 18.27 -5.59 -16.83
C GLU A 62 17.97 -7.07 -17.14
N SER A 63 18.83 -7.98 -16.71
CA SER A 63 18.62 -9.42 -16.89
C SER A 63 17.54 -9.99 -15.96
N ALA A 64 17.20 -9.27 -14.88
CA ALA A 64 16.17 -9.71 -13.96
C ALA A 64 14.77 -9.42 -14.51
N ALA A 65 13.94 -10.47 -14.61
CA ALA A 65 12.58 -10.36 -15.11
C ALA A 65 11.66 -9.60 -14.14
N TYR A 66 11.94 -9.66 -12.83
CA TYR A 66 11.10 -9.09 -11.78
C TYR A 66 11.87 -8.17 -10.86
N LEU A 67 11.14 -7.25 -10.23
CA LEU A 67 11.63 -6.38 -9.18
C LEU A 67 10.80 -6.61 -7.90
N ARG A 68 11.50 -6.52 -6.77
CA ARG A 68 10.89 -6.62 -5.44
C ARG A 68 11.13 -5.35 -4.66
N CYS A 69 10.05 -4.74 -4.16
CA CYS A 69 10.09 -3.61 -3.24
C CYS A 69 9.65 -4.06 -1.86
N VAL A 70 10.45 -3.76 -0.83
CA VAL A 70 10.11 -4.02 0.57
C VAL A 70 10.04 -2.71 1.31
N ALA A 71 8.85 -2.36 1.77
CA ALA A 71 8.61 -1.17 2.58
C ALA A 71 8.40 -1.54 4.06
N ARG A 72 8.89 -0.67 4.94
CA ARG A 72 8.73 -0.77 6.39
C ARG A 72 8.18 0.54 6.94
N LEU A 73 7.08 0.46 7.68
CA LEU A 73 6.43 1.56 8.35
C LEU A 73 6.69 1.39 9.86
N ARG A 74 7.64 2.16 10.40
CA ARG A 74 8.13 1.99 11.78
C ARG A 74 7.51 2.97 12.75
N GLN A 75 7.26 4.18 12.27
CA GLN A 75 6.70 5.26 13.07
C GLN A 75 5.66 6.02 12.25
N PRO A 76 4.65 6.60 12.88
CA PRO A 76 3.70 7.46 12.19
C PRO A 76 4.41 8.63 11.49
N VAL A 77 3.90 9.01 10.33
CA VAL A 77 4.17 10.30 9.71
C VAL A 77 3.00 11.21 10.06
N TRP A 78 3.30 12.39 10.59
CA TRP A 78 2.30 13.34 11.08
C TRP A 78 1.96 14.38 10.02
N CYS A 79 0.69 14.76 9.92
CA CYS A 79 0.30 15.92 9.13
C CYS A 79 0.99 17.19 9.65
N ASP A 80 1.20 18.14 8.74
CA ASP A 80 1.78 19.47 9.01
C ASP A 80 3.21 19.45 9.58
N THR A 81 3.86 18.30 9.57
CA THR A 81 5.26 18.12 9.96
C THR A 81 6.13 17.99 8.72
N LEU A 82 7.23 18.74 8.71
CA LEU A 82 8.22 18.70 7.62
C LEU A 82 9.14 17.49 7.81
N TYR A 83 9.24 16.63 6.82
CA TYR A 83 10.12 15.47 6.79
C TYR A 83 11.18 15.61 5.70
N GLN A 84 12.27 14.86 5.82
CA GLN A 84 13.26 14.71 4.77
C GLN A 84 13.00 13.44 3.97
N LEU A 85 12.90 13.57 2.65
CA LEU A 85 12.88 12.43 1.73
C LEU A 85 14.33 12.18 1.26
N ILE A 86 14.90 11.07 1.72
CA ILE A 86 16.28 10.69 1.48
C ILE A 86 16.32 9.47 0.59
N SER A 87 17.04 9.56 -0.53
CA SER A 87 17.30 8.44 -1.43
C SER A 87 18.80 8.12 -1.42
N ALA A 88 19.14 6.84 -1.20
CA ALA A 88 20.52 6.36 -1.18
C ALA A 88 20.62 4.96 -1.79
N GLY A 89 21.31 4.82 -2.91
CA GLY A 89 21.42 3.55 -3.63
C GLY A 89 20.04 2.98 -3.98
N ARG A 90 19.74 1.80 -3.49
CA ARG A 90 18.46 1.08 -3.76
C ARG A 90 17.39 1.32 -2.70
N LYS A 91 17.54 2.33 -1.85
CA LYS A 91 16.67 2.62 -0.73
C LYS A 91 16.24 4.07 -0.73
N ALA A 92 14.97 4.33 -0.40
CA ALA A 92 14.44 5.65 -0.09
C ALA A 92 13.71 5.63 1.25
N SER A 93 13.69 6.76 1.95
CA SER A 93 13.14 6.85 3.31
C SER A 93 12.57 8.24 3.58
N ILE A 94 11.51 8.29 4.38
CA ILE A 94 11.01 9.51 5.03
C ILE A 94 11.60 9.54 6.44
N VAL A 95 12.34 10.59 6.74
CA VAL A 95 13.11 10.74 7.98
C VAL A 95 12.62 11.96 8.75
N HIS A 96 12.37 11.77 10.05
CA HIS A 96 11.99 12.88 10.93
C HIS A 96 13.21 13.79 11.15
N PRO A 97 13.11 15.11 10.92
CA PRO A 97 14.26 16.00 10.91
C PRO A 97 14.97 16.06 12.26
N ASP A 98 14.21 16.10 13.35
CA ASP A 98 14.77 16.29 14.69
C ASP A 98 15.44 15.04 15.25
N SER A 99 14.89 13.86 14.97
CA SER A 99 15.44 12.60 15.48
C SER A 99 16.41 11.92 14.52
N GLY A 100 16.44 12.29 13.25
CA GLY A 100 17.15 11.58 12.21
C GLY A 100 16.67 10.14 11.97
N THR A 101 15.54 9.75 12.59
CA THR A 101 15.00 8.40 12.51
C THR A 101 14.11 8.25 11.29
N ALA A 102 14.28 7.15 10.55
CA ALA A 102 13.42 6.83 9.43
C ALA A 102 12.05 6.35 9.93
N SER A 103 11.03 7.17 9.71
CA SER A 103 9.63 6.78 9.97
C SER A 103 9.17 5.69 9.01
N MET A 104 9.52 5.85 7.73
CA MET A 104 9.21 4.87 6.67
C MET A 104 10.39 4.69 5.74
N SER A 105 10.52 3.51 5.16
CA SER A 105 11.54 3.24 4.14
C SER A 105 11.05 2.20 3.14
N CYS A 106 11.55 2.26 1.91
CA CYS A 106 11.39 1.23 0.89
C CYS A 106 12.74 0.92 0.26
N GLN A 107 12.98 -0.34 -0.05
CA GLN A 107 14.16 -0.82 -0.75
C GLN A 107 13.74 -1.66 -1.95
N VAL A 108 14.43 -1.48 -3.09
CA VAL A 108 14.20 -2.26 -4.30
C VAL A 108 15.36 -3.22 -4.57
N SER A 109 15.04 -4.40 -5.08
CA SER A 109 15.99 -5.41 -5.54
C SER A 109 15.49 -6.12 -6.79
N ALA A 110 16.41 -6.66 -7.55
CA ALA A 110 16.11 -7.54 -8.68
C ALA A 110 15.81 -8.96 -8.19
N VAL A 111 14.88 -9.65 -8.85
CA VAL A 111 14.47 -11.02 -8.56
C VAL A 111 14.38 -11.81 -9.88
N GLN A 112 14.94 -13.02 -9.92
CA GLN A 112 15.00 -13.82 -11.13
C GLN A 112 13.73 -14.63 -11.40
N SER A 113 13.04 -15.08 -10.34
CA SER A 113 11.85 -15.89 -10.43
C SER A 113 10.80 -15.48 -9.40
N LEU A 114 9.55 -15.71 -9.74
CA LEU A 114 8.46 -15.61 -8.77
C LEU A 114 8.46 -16.84 -7.87
N VAL A 115 8.02 -16.66 -6.63
CA VAL A 115 7.57 -17.77 -5.81
C VAL A 115 6.10 -17.93 -6.09
N ASP A 116 5.68 -19.14 -6.50
CA ASP A 116 4.27 -19.44 -6.73
C ASP A 116 3.51 -19.24 -5.41
N GLY A 117 2.56 -18.33 -5.43
CA GLY A 117 1.63 -18.10 -4.32
C GLY A 117 0.42 -19.02 -4.48
N ASP A 118 -0.16 -19.45 -3.36
CA ASP A 118 -1.46 -20.12 -3.36
C ASP A 118 -2.52 -19.15 -3.86
N ASN A 119 -3.24 -19.51 -4.91
CA ASN A 119 -4.39 -18.77 -5.38
C ASN A 119 -5.58 -19.04 -4.44
N GLY A 120 -6.00 -18.00 -3.76
CA GLY A 120 -7.23 -18.00 -2.98
C GLY A 120 -8.45 -17.66 -3.84
N GLU A 121 -9.33 -16.81 -3.30
CA GLU A 121 -10.50 -16.33 -4.03
C GLU A 121 -10.10 -15.31 -5.10
N SER A 122 -10.77 -15.37 -6.26
CA SER A 122 -10.57 -14.42 -7.35
C SER A 122 -11.77 -13.51 -7.49
N GLY A 123 -11.52 -12.24 -7.74
CA GLY A 123 -12.54 -11.26 -8.09
C GLY A 123 -12.17 -10.51 -9.36
N THR A 124 -13.11 -9.80 -9.92
CA THR A 124 -12.90 -9.02 -11.14
C THR A 124 -13.08 -7.53 -10.86
N LEU A 125 -12.12 -6.73 -11.30
CA LEU A 125 -12.24 -5.29 -11.35
C LEU A 125 -12.57 -4.89 -12.79
N GLU A 126 -13.72 -4.28 -12.98
CA GLU A 126 -14.22 -3.94 -14.31
C GLU A 126 -13.40 -2.81 -14.97
N ALA A 127 -13.36 -2.83 -16.29
CA ALA A 127 -12.63 -1.86 -17.09
C ALA A 127 -13.00 -0.40 -16.76
N VAL A 128 -14.27 -0.11 -16.52
CA VAL A 128 -14.76 1.21 -16.16
C VAL A 128 -14.18 1.69 -14.82
N ASP A 129 -14.00 0.80 -13.87
CA ASP A 129 -13.43 1.10 -12.56
C ASP A 129 -11.92 1.38 -12.66
N ILE A 130 -11.21 0.66 -13.53
CA ILE A 130 -9.80 0.89 -13.80
C ILE A 130 -9.59 2.31 -14.37
N ILE A 131 -10.43 2.72 -15.33
CA ILE A 131 -10.38 4.08 -15.91
C ILE A 131 -10.62 5.12 -14.81
N ARG A 132 -11.70 4.97 -14.04
CA ARG A 132 -12.07 5.89 -12.96
C ARG A 132 -10.96 6.04 -11.92
N HIS A 133 -10.44 4.93 -11.43
CA HIS A 133 -9.35 4.94 -10.44
C HIS A 133 -8.05 5.46 -11.03
N GLY A 134 -7.76 5.17 -12.30
CA GLY A 134 -6.60 5.73 -12.98
C GLY A 134 -6.64 7.25 -13.10
N GLN A 135 -7.81 7.84 -13.37
CA GLN A 135 -7.99 9.30 -13.39
C GLN A 135 -7.72 9.92 -12.01
N THR A 136 -8.32 9.37 -10.96
CA THR A 136 -8.11 9.86 -9.58
C THR A 136 -6.65 9.69 -9.15
N PHE A 137 -6.02 8.56 -9.48
CA PHE A 137 -4.62 8.30 -9.16
C PHE A 137 -3.66 9.23 -9.88
N SER A 138 -3.94 9.58 -11.13
CA SER A 138 -3.11 10.51 -11.91
C SER A 138 -3.06 11.92 -11.29
N ALA A 139 -4.11 12.32 -10.57
CA ALA A 139 -4.11 13.57 -9.81
C ALA A 139 -3.23 13.47 -8.53
N LEU A 140 -3.08 12.27 -7.94
CA LEU A 140 -2.20 12.03 -6.81
C LEU A 140 -0.73 11.92 -7.23
N GLN A 141 -0.47 11.28 -8.37
CA GLN A 141 0.87 10.92 -8.85
C GLN A 141 0.97 11.10 -10.38
N PRO A 142 1.17 12.34 -10.88
CA PRO A 142 1.11 12.64 -12.31
C PRO A 142 2.13 11.91 -13.19
N HIS A 143 3.27 11.51 -12.63
CA HIS A 143 4.38 10.85 -13.33
C HIS A 143 4.62 9.43 -12.83
N ALA A 144 3.54 8.73 -12.49
CA ALA A 144 3.62 7.36 -12.01
C ALA A 144 4.05 6.38 -13.13
N GLN A 145 4.66 5.28 -12.71
CA GLN A 145 4.82 4.08 -13.52
C GLN A 145 3.63 3.13 -13.30
N GLN A 146 3.43 2.19 -14.20
CA GLN A 146 2.30 1.24 -14.15
C GLN A 146 2.24 0.47 -12.83
N TRP A 147 3.38 -0.01 -12.34
CA TRP A 147 3.43 -0.73 -11.05
C TRP A 147 2.98 0.11 -9.85
N GLN A 148 3.20 1.43 -9.88
CA GLN A 148 2.78 2.32 -8.78
C GLN A 148 1.25 2.48 -8.72
N PHE A 149 0.62 2.59 -9.90
CA PHE A 149 -0.84 2.59 -9.98
C PHE A 149 -1.44 1.25 -9.56
N LEU A 150 -0.91 0.15 -10.12
CA LEU A 150 -1.41 -1.20 -9.82
C LEU A 150 -1.22 -1.58 -8.36
N ASP A 151 -0.11 -1.18 -7.74
CA ASP A 151 0.12 -1.30 -6.30
C ASP A 151 -0.98 -0.61 -5.48
N ALA A 152 -1.25 0.65 -5.78
CA ALA A 152 -2.29 1.42 -5.10
C ALA A 152 -3.70 0.83 -5.34
N LEU A 153 -3.95 0.33 -6.55
CA LEU A 153 -5.19 -0.32 -6.92
C LEU A 153 -5.41 -1.65 -6.18
N LEU A 154 -4.36 -2.49 -6.07
CA LEU A 154 -4.40 -3.73 -5.31
C LEU A 154 -4.61 -3.46 -3.80
N PHE A 155 -3.96 -2.43 -3.25
CA PHE A 155 -4.22 -2.00 -1.87
C PHE A 155 -5.69 -1.61 -1.68
N ARG A 156 -6.23 -0.77 -2.56
CA ARG A 156 -7.65 -0.41 -2.53
C ARG A 156 -8.52 -1.65 -2.59
N TYR A 157 -8.24 -2.57 -3.51
CA TYR A 157 -9.01 -3.80 -3.66
C TYR A 157 -9.01 -4.62 -2.37
N LEU A 158 -7.84 -4.83 -1.76
CA LEU A 158 -7.70 -5.59 -0.52
C LEU A 158 -8.53 -5.02 0.63
N ILE A 159 -8.54 -3.70 0.82
CA ILE A 159 -9.28 -3.11 1.95
C ILE A 159 -10.80 -3.08 1.72
N HIS A 160 -11.27 -3.18 0.47
CA HIS A 160 -12.70 -3.24 0.14
C HIS A 160 -13.23 -4.67 -0.04
N ASP A 161 -12.34 -5.66 -0.09
CA ASP A 161 -12.76 -7.04 -0.29
C ASP A 161 -13.48 -7.59 0.94
N SER A 162 -14.70 -8.09 0.73
CA SER A 162 -15.51 -8.68 1.82
C SER A 162 -15.16 -10.16 2.10
N ALA A 163 -14.43 -10.82 1.20
CA ALA A 163 -14.07 -12.23 1.36
C ALA A 163 -12.93 -12.42 2.37
N LEU A 164 -12.01 -11.43 2.47
CA LEU A 164 -10.86 -11.51 3.37
C LEU A 164 -11.25 -11.78 4.82
N LEU A 165 -12.25 -11.08 5.35
CA LEU A 165 -12.68 -11.24 6.75
C LEU A 165 -13.38 -12.57 7.02
N ARG A 166 -13.81 -13.29 5.98
CA ARG A 166 -14.36 -14.66 6.10
C ARG A 166 -13.28 -15.73 6.18
N GLN A 167 -12.02 -15.39 5.84
CA GLN A 167 -10.92 -16.32 5.99
C GLN A 167 -10.68 -16.65 7.46
N GLN A 168 -10.37 -17.92 7.75
CA GLN A 168 -10.25 -18.45 9.11
C GLN A 168 -9.37 -17.59 10.02
N VAL A 169 -8.22 -17.15 9.52
CA VAL A 169 -7.27 -16.31 10.27
C VAL A 169 -7.90 -14.99 10.71
N LEU A 170 -8.59 -14.29 9.81
CA LEU A 170 -9.15 -12.98 10.09
C LEU A 170 -10.48 -13.07 10.83
N CYS A 171 -11.30 -14.07 10.55
CA CYS A 171 -12.54 -14.34 11.26
C CYS A 171 -12.27 -14.59 12.76
N HIS A 172 -11.12 -15.17 13.12
CA HIS A 172 -10.74 -15.36 14.53
C HIS A 172 -10.59 -14.02 15.28
N TYR A 173 -10.03 -12.99 14.65
CA TYR A 173 -9.87 -11.67 15.27
C TYR A 173 -11.10 -10.76 15.13
N PHE A 174 -11.94 -11.00 14.14
CA PHE A 174 -13.11 -10.18 13.82
C PHE A 174 -14.37 -11.02 13.60
N PRO A 175 -14.79 -11.86 14.56
CA PRO A 175 -15.87 -12.84 14.37
C PRO A 175 -17.22 -12.18 14.05
N GLU A 176 -17.49 -11.02 14.62
CA GLU A 176 -18.75 -10.27 14.41
C GLU A 176 -18.76 -9.49 13.08
N ASN A 177 -17.60 -9.38 12.43
CA ASN A 177 -17.41 -8.58 11.21
C ASN A 177 -17.19 -9.42 9.95
N ALA A 178 -17.48 -10.71 9.97
CA ALA A 178 -17.23 -11.62 8.83
C ALA A 178 -17.92 -11.20 7.50
N GLN A 179 -18.91 -10.31 7.55
CA GLN A 179 -19.59 -9.74 6.37
C GLN A 179 -19.11 -8.33 6.00
N ALA A 180 -18.19 -7.76 6.78
CA ALA A 180 -17.64 -6.43 6.54
C ALA A 180 -16.43 -6.49 5.61
N SER A 181 -15.91 -5.31 5.23
CA SER A 181 -14.60 -5.12 4.61
C SER A 181 -13.59 -4.58 5.62
N PHE A 182 -12.30 -4.60 5.27
CA PHE A 182 -11.26 -3.97 6.11
C PHE A 182 -11.47 -2.47 6.30
N GLU A 183 -12.08 -1.78 5.37
CA GLU A 183 -12.47 -0.37 5.52
C GLU A 183 -13.30 -0.16 6.80
N ALA A 184 -14.31 -1.02 7.03
CA ALA A 184 -15.11 -0.97 8.26
C ALA A 184 -14.29 -1.31 9.51
N ILE A 185 -13.36 -2.26 9.41
CA ILE A 185 -12.48 -2.66 10.52
C ILE A 185 -11.56 -1.53 10.94
N PHE A 186 -10.97 -0.80 10.00
CA PHE A 186 -10.07 0.33 10.30
C PHE A 186 -10.74 1.45 11.10
N THR A 187 -12.06 1.57 11.04
CA THR A 187 -12.80 2.55 11.85
C THR A 187 -13.07 2.10 13.28
N GLN A 188 -13.05 0.80 13.54
CA GLN A 188 -13.48 0.20 14.80
C GLN A 188 -12.33 -0.34 15.66
N PHE A 189 -11.25 -0.81 15.02
CA PHE A 189 -10.18 -1.53 15.67
C PHE A 189 -8.82 -0.85 15.45
N PRO A 190 -7.87 -0.98 16.39
CA PRO A 190 -6.51 -0.46 16.24
C PRO A 190 -5.69 -1.35 15.30
N VAL A 191 -5.95 -1.22 14.00
CA VAL A 191 -5.20 -1.91 12.95
C VAL A 191 -4.25 -0.93 12.29
N VAL A 192 -2.98 -1.29 12.19
CA VAL A 192 -1.96 -0.48 11.52
C VAL A 192 -1.11 -1.32 10.57
N GLN A 193 -0.83 -0.77 9.40
CA GLN A 193 0.12 -1.37 8.46
C GLN A 193 1.55 -1.18 8.96
N THR A 194 2.33 -2.25 8.99
CA THR A 194 3.74 -2.24 9.42
C THR A 194 4.72 -2.52 8.29
N HIS A 195 4.33 -3.34 7.31
CA HIS A 195 5.16 -3.71 6.18
C HIS A 195 4.34 -3.78 4.90
N GLN A 196 5.04 -3.65 3.78
CA GLN A 196 4.53 -3.96 2.46
C GLN A 196 5.63 -4.64 1.65
N GLU A 197 5.25 -5.63 0.89
CA GLU A 197 6.08 -6.28 -0.11
C GLU A 197 5.36 -6.26 -1.46
N LEU A 198 6.08 -5.79 -2.47
CA LEU A 198 5.64 -5.81 -3.86
C LEU A 198 6.61 -6.66 -4.65
N VAL A 199 6.09 -7.50 -5.52
CA VAL A 199 6.88 -8.14 -6.58
C VAL A 199 6.18 -7.87 -7.90
N PHE A 200 6.91 -7.37 -8.88
CA PHE A 200 6.31 -7.01 -10.15
C PHE A 200 7.24 -7.23 -11.34
N ASP A 201 6.64 -7.52 -12.47
CA ASP A 201 7.32 -7.65 -13.76
C ASP A 201 7.98 -6.31 -14.14
N ARG A 202 9.23 -6.36 -14.56
CA ARG A 202 10.00 -5.18 -14.97
C ARG A 202 9.32 -4.37 -16.08
N ARG A 203 8.49 -4.98 -16.94
CA ARG A 203 7.72 -4.28 -17.97
C ARG A 203 6.80 -3.19 -17.40
N LEU A 204 6.36 -3.35 -16.15
CA LEU A 204 5.52 -2.37 -15.45
C LEU A 204 6.28 -1.10 -14.99
N LEU A 205 7.57 -0.97 -15.26
CA LEU A 205 8.31 0.29 -15.14
C LEU A 205 7.90 1.32 -16.20
N ALA A 206 7.13 0.93 -17.22
CA ALA A 206 6.55 1.85 -18.19
C ALA A 206 5.69 2.91 -17.50
N SER A 207 5.65 4.12 -18.06
CA SER A 207 4.82 5.21 -17.55
C SER A 207 3.34 4.80 -17.53
N TRP A 208 2.66 5.18 -16.45
CA TRP A 208 1.22 5.03 -16.39
C TRP A 208 0.55 6.06 -17.31
N ALA A 209 -0.34 5.57 -18.14
CA ALA A 209 -1.28 6.40 -18.91
C ALA A 209 -2.65 5.72 -18.84
N ASN A 210 -3.70 6.49 -18.61
CA ASN A 210 -5.05 5.93 -18.61
C ASN A 210 -5.34 5.26 -19.97
N PRO A 211 -5.61 3.96 -20.00
CA PRO A 211 -5.90 3.27 -21.24
C PRO A 211 -7.27 3.73 -21.79
N ILE A 212 -7.37 3.78 -23.12
CA ILE A 212 -8.63 4.13 -23.80
C ILE A 212 -9.66 3.01 -23.64
N SER A 213 -9.21 1.77 -23.67
CA SER A 213 -10.05 0.57 -23.51
C SER A 213 -9.26 -0.46 -22.71
N PRO A 214 -9.25 -0.37 -21.37
CA PRO A 214 -8.60 -1.40 -20.57
C PRO A 214 -9.41 -2.69 -20.60
N GLU A 215 -8.73 -3.81 -20.42
CA GLU A 215 -9.37 -5.07 -20.07
C GLU A 215 -9.70 -5.08 -18.57
N ALA A 216 -10.73 -5.83 -18.20
CA ALA A 216 -11.01 -6.11 -16.79
C ALA A 216 -9.82 -6.84 -16.15
N LEU A 217 -9.52 -6.56 -14.88
CA LEU A 217 -8.45 -7.23 -14.14
C LEU A 217 -9.05 -8.33 -13.28
N VAL A 218 -8.52 -9.54 -13.44
CA VAL A 218 -8.76 -10.62 -12.48
C VAL A 218 -7.75 -10.44 -11.34
N ILE A 219 -8.27 -10.22 -10.14
CA ILE A 219 -7.47 -10.04 -8.93
C ILE A 219 -7.64 -11.30 -8.08
N ASN A 220 -6.52 -11.95 -7.78
CA ASN A 220 -6.48 -13.11 -6.91
C ASN A 220 -6.07 -12.67 -5.50
N ILE A 221 -6.85 -13.06 -4.50
CA ILE A 221 -6.55 -12.81 -3.08
C ILE A 221 -5.90 -14.06 -2.52
N GLU A 222 -4.69 -13.92 -1.99
CA GLU A 222 -3.98 -15.01 -1.33
C GLU A 222 -4.60 -15.32 0.04
N PRO A 223 -4.51 -16.56 0.55
CA PRO A 223 -4.88 -16.85 1.92
C PRO A 223 -4.13 -15.97 2.92
N ALA A 224 -4.85 -15.40 3.87
CA ALA A 224 -4.23 -14.62 4.95
C ALA A 224 -3.33 -15.49 5.82
N LEU A 225 -2.17 -14.97 6.19
CA LEU A 225 -1.18 -15.67 6.98
C LEU A 225 -0.98 -15.00 8.34
N LEU A 226 -1.10 -15.78 9.41
CA LEU A 226 -0.70 -15.36 10.74
C LEU A 226 0.82 -15.48 10.86
N ILE A 227 1.52 -14.33 10.98
CA ILE A 227 2.97 -14.28 11.11
C ILE A 227 3.37 -14.44 12.58
N ASN A 228 2.65 -13.78 13.47
CA ASN A 228 2.88 -13.83 14.90
C ASN A 228 1.57 -13.59 15.64
N ASP A 229 1.37 -14.35 16.70
CA ASP A 229 0.25 -14.22 17.62
C ASP A 229 0.81 -14.13 19.04
N ALA A 230 0.77 -12.93 19.60
CA ALA A 230 1.19 -12.66 20.96
C ALA A 230 0.02 -12.09 21.76
N PRO A 231 -0.04 -12.28 23.08
CA PRO A 231 -1.12 -11.72 23.89
C PRO A 231 -1.33 -10.22 23.64
N GLY A 232 -2.51 -9.88 23.11
CA GLY A 232 -2.90 -8.50 22.80
C GLY A 232 -2.35 -7.91 21.49
N SER A 233 -1.69 -8.71 20.63
CA SER A 233 -1.20 -8.22 19.34
C SER A 233 -0.92 -9.36 18.36
N ALA A 234 -1.52 -9.29 17.17
CA ALA A 234 -1.23 -10.21 16.08
C ALA A 234 -0.61 -9.49 14.89
N LEU A 235 0.24 -10.20 14.13
CA LEU A 235 0.73 -9.77 12.83
C LEU A 235 0.14 -10.68 11.76
N VAL A 236 -0.67 -10.10 10.88
CA VAL A 236 -1.34 -10.82 9.79
C VAL A 236 -0.86 -10.26 8.46
N ARG A 237 -0.47 -11.14 7.54
CA ARG A 237 -0.19 -10.80 6.14
C ARG A 237 -1.41 -11.10 5.30
N ILE A 238 -1.84 -10.13 4.52
CA ILE A 238 -2.83 -10.27 3.46
C ILE A 238 -2.19 -9.86 2.14
N ALA A 239 -2.57 -10.51 1.05
CA ALA A 239 -1.98 -10.24 -0.25
C ALA A 239 -2.96 -10.45 -1.40
N ALA A 240 -2.73 -9.71 -2.48
CA ALA A 240 -3.42 -9.89 -3.75
C ALA A 240 -2.42 -9.78 -4.90
N ASN A 241 -2.73 -10.45 -6.01
CA ASN A 241 -1.97 -10.38 -7.23
C ASN A 241 -2.87 -10.27 -8.46
N THR A 242 -2.29 -9.80 -9.56
CA THR A 242 -2.97 -9.70 -10.84
C THR A 242 -1.96 -9.72 -11.99
N HIS A 243 -2.49 -9.82 -13.22
CA HIS A 243 -1.74 -9.59 -14.44
C HIS A 243 -2.34 -8.39 -15.18
N TYR A 244 -1.52 -7.41 -15.49
CA TYR A 244 -1.86 -6.30 -16.37
C TYR A 244 -1.09 -6.42 -17.67
N GLN A 245 -1.79 -6.61 -18.81
CA GLN A 245 -1.16 -6.85 -20.11
C GLN A 245 -0.13 -8.00 -20.06
N ASN A 246 -0.47 -9.10 -19.42
CA ASN A 246 0.39 -10.25 -19.15
C ASN A 246 1.64 -9.96 -18.29
N ALA A 247 1.74 -8.80 -17.64
CA ALA A 247 2.78 -8.48 -16.68
C ALA A 247 2.27 -8.66 -15.25
N PHE A 248 2.95 -9.49 -14.48
CA PHE A 248 2.58 -9.85 -13.11
C PHE A 248 2.87 -8.73 -12.12
N ILE A 249 1.99 -8.58 -11.14
CA ILE A 249 2.24 -7.81 -9.93
C ILE A 249 1.52 -8.42 -8.73
N SER A 250 2.21 -8.48 -7.59
CA SER A 250 1.62 -8.82 -6.29
C SER A 250 1.88 -7.72 -5.27
N ASN A 251 0.91 -7.51 -4.39
CA ASN A 251 0.99 -6.61 -3.25
C ASN A 251 0.62 -7.39 -1.98
N ALA A 252 1.54 -7.48 -1.05
CA ALA A 252 1.32 -8.06 0.26
C ALA A 252 1.54 -7.00 1.34
N ILE A 253 0.57 -6.85 2.23
CA ILE A 253 0.65 -5.95 3.38
C ILE A 253 0.63 -6.75 4.69
N THR A 254 1.40 -6.30 5.67
CA THR A 254 1.36 -6.86 7.01
C THR A 254 0.69 -5.86 7.93
N LEU A 255 -0.36 -6.31 8.58
CA LEU A 255 -1.17 -5.57 9.53
C LEU A 255 -0.84 -6.02 10.95
N LYS A 256 -0.68 -5.06 11.84
CA LYS A 256 -0.70 -5.28 13.28
C LYS A 256 -2.11 -5.03 13.77
N ILE A 257 -2.68 -6.01 14.47
CA ILE A 257 -4.00 -6.01 15.09
C ILE A 257 -3.82 -6.04 16.60
N GLY A 258 -4.51 -5.20 17.32
CA GLY A 258 -4.44 -5.14 18.79
C GLY A 258 -3.94 -3.85 19.35
#